data_b0ce6f6cba6cd4ea0844a9d785f4439c
#
_entry.id   b0ce6f6cba6cd4ea0844a9d785f4439c
#
_cell.length_a   1.000
_cell.length_b   1.000
_cell.length_c   1.000
_cell.angle_alpha   90.00
_cell.angle_beta   90.00
_cell.angle_gamma   90.00
#
_symmetry.space_group_name_H-M   'P 1'
#
loop_
_entity.id
_entity.type
_entity.pdbx_description
1 polymer ?
#
loop_
_entity_poly.entity_id
_entity_poly.type
_entity_poly.pdbx_seq_one_letter_code
_entity_poly.pdbx_strand_id
1 'polypeptide(L)'
;MRQTSIYDFIEGDNPSFHLVQSLQQELTKTGNRITPAFIDSVLQASTVTYHQLTPNMRVCVIKTPTGHEVLGLAQVLDSANDVEEIGNAVALANAKNNLWPVIGSIAKVLI
;
A
#
# COMPACT_ATOMS: atom_id res chain seq x y z
N MET A 1 18.39 -7.56 -21.83
CA MET A 1 17.30 -7.51 -20.83
C MET A 1 16.75 -8.92 -20.64
N ARG A 2 16.73 -9.40 -19.42
CA ARG A 2 16.21 -10.72 -19.14
C ARG A 2 14.68 -10.70 -19.23
N GLN A 3 14.12 -11.58 -20.00
CA GLN A 3 12.69 -11.74 -20.09
C GLN A 3 12.21 -12.62 -18.94
N THR A 4 11.27 -12.14 -18.16
CA THR A 4 10.67 -12.91 -17.07
C THR A 4 9.78 -13.99 -17.65
N SER A 5 10.05 -15.24 -17.36
CA SER A 5 9.21 -16.35 -17.76
C SER A 5 8.06 -16.54 -16.78
N ILE A 6 7.03 -17.27 -17.19
CA ILE A 6 5.92 -17.61 -16.32
C ILE A 6 6.39 -18.49 -15.14
N TYR A 7 7.43 -19.28 -15.33
CA TYR A 7 8.01 -20.11 -14.26
C TYR A 7 8.68 -19.25 -13.18
N ASP A 8 9.39 -18.19 -13.59
CA ASP A 8 9.95 -17.24 -12.63
C ASP A 8 8.86 -16.58 -11.79
N PHE A 9 7.73 -16.28 -12.44
CA PHE A 9 6.59 -15.66 -11.76
C PHE A 9 5.93 -16.62 -10.77
N ILE A 10 5.79 -17.89 -11.12
CA ILE A 10 5.11 -18.90 -10.28
C ILE A 10 6.01 -19.42 -9.17
N GLU A 11 7.28 -19.69 -9.47
CA GLU A 11 8.21 -20.37 -8.55
C GLU A 11 9.10 -19.42 -7.76
N GLY A 12 9.28 -18.19 -8.24
CA GLY A 12 10.20 -17.25 -7.61
C GLY A 12 9.61 -16.55 -6.40
N ASP A 13 10.49 -15.93 -5.62
CA ASP A 13 10.11 -15.03 -4.53
C ASP A 13 9.67 -13.68 -5.10
N ASN A 14 8.62 -13.70 -5.93
CA ASN A 14 8.08 -12.50 -6.54
C ASN A 14 7.06 -11.87 -5.58
N PRO A 15 7.36 -10.68 -5.01
CA PRO A 15 6.45 -10.05 -4.05
C PRO A 15 5.06 -9.75 -4.65
N SER A 16 5.01 -9.43 -5.95
CA SER A 16 3.74 -9.18 -6.64
C SER A 16 2.90 -10.44 -6.71
N PHE A 17 3.51 -11.58 -7.02
CA PHE A 17 2.83 -12.86 -7.06
C PHE A 17 2.29 -13.24 -5.67
N HIS A 18 3.08 -13.05 -4.63
CA HIS A 18 2.66 -13.35 -3.27
C HIS A 18 1.46 -12.50 -2.83
N LEU A 19 1.45 -11.23 -3.20
CA LEU A 19 0.30 -10.37 -2.90
C LEU A 19 -0.95 -10.86 -3.61
N VAL A 20 -0.86 -11.16 -4.90
CA VAL A 20 -2.01 -11.62 -5.69
C VAL A 20 -2.53 -12.95 -5.14
N GLN A 21 -1.63 -13.87 -4.81
CA GLN A 21 -2.02 -15.17 -4.23
C GLN A 21 -2.71 -14.98 -2.88
N SER A 22 -2.17 -14.13 -2.02
CA SER A 22 -2.77 -13.84 -0.72
C SER A 22 -4.15 -13.21 -0.86
N LEU A 23 -4.31 -12.30 -1.82
CA LEU A 23 -5.59 -11.68 -2.10
C LEU A 23 -6.61 -12.70 -2.60
N GLN A 24 -6.19 -13.61 -3.48
CA GLN A 24 -7.07 -14.66 -3.97
C GLN A 24 -7.56 -15.57 -2.84
N GLN A 25 -6.66 -15.92 -1.92
CA GLN A 25 -7.01 -16.71 -0.74
C GLN A 25 -7.98 -15.94 0.18
N GLU A 26 -7.75 -14.65 0.37
CA GLU A 26 -8.63 -13.79 1.17
C GLU A 26 -10.03 -13.73 0.57
N LEU A 27 -10.13 -13.52 -0.73
CA LEU A 27 -11.43 -13.45 -1.42
C LEU A 27 -12.20 -14.76 -1.31
N THR A 28 -11.51 -15.89 -1.44
CA THR A 28 -12.12 -17.20 -1.28
C THR A 28 -12.64 -17.41 0.15
N LYS A 29 -11.84 -17.01 1.13
CA LYS A 29 -12.15 -17.17 2.55
C LYS A 29 -13.29 -16.28 3.01
N THR A 30 -13.40 -15.07 2.46
CA THR A 30 -14.34 -14.05 2.93
C THR A 30 -15.59 -13.91 2.07
N GLY A 31 -15.72 -14.67 0.98
CA GLY A 31 -16.82 -14.50 0.04
C GLY A 31 -16.70 -13.20 -0.75
N ASN A 32 -15.54 -12.97 -1.35
CA ASN A 32 -15.21 -11.82 -2.21
C ASN A 32 -15.18 -10.49 -1.47
N ARG A 33 -14.69 -10.49 -0.23
CA ARG A 33 -14.53 -9.27 0.56
C ARG A 33 -13.08 -9.01 0.92
N ILE A 34 -12.71 -7.72 0.96
CA ILE A 34 -11.41 -7.27 1.44
C ILE A 34 -11.60 -6.76 2.86
N THR A 35 -10.84 -7.31 3.81
CA THR A 35 -10.93 -6.94 5.22
C THR A 35 -9.89 -5.90 5.59
N PRO A 36 -10.12 -5.10 6.66
CA PRO A 36 -9.09 -4.21 7.18
C PRO A 36 -7.80 -4.94 7.54
N ALA A 37 -7.90 -6.16 8.08
CA ALA A 37 -6.74 -6.97 8.41
C ALA A 37 -5.90 -7.30 7.17
N PHE A 38 -6.55 -7.54 6.03
CA PHE A 38 -5.83 -7.77 4.78
C PHE A 38 -5.09 -6.51 4.33
N ILE A 39 -5.72 -5.34 4.42
CA ILE A 39 -5.06 -4.07 4.09
C ILE A 39 -3.84 -3.84 4.99
N ASP A 40 -3.94 -4.16 6.28
CA ASP A 40 -2.80 -4.08 7.20
C ASP A 40 -1.67 -5.00 6.77
N SER A 41 -1.99 -6.20 6.29
CA SER A 41 -0.96 -7.13 5.81
C SER A 41 -0.29 -6.63 4.53
N VAL A 42 -1.04 -5.97 3.64
CA VAL A 42 -0.46 -5.34 2.45
C VAL A 42 0.49 -4.22 2.86
N LEU A 43 0.11 -3.40 3.82
CA LEU A 43 0.95 -2.33 4.33
C LEU A 43 2.27 -2.89 4.87
N GLN A 44 2.22 -3.96 5.66
CA GLN A 44 3.41 -4.59 6.21
C GLN A 44 4.36 -5.12 5.13
N ALA A 45 3.82 -5.56 4.00
CA ALA A 45 4.60 -6.06 2.88
C ALA A 45 5.09 -4.95 1.95
N SER A 46 4.66 -3.71 2.17
CA SER A 46 4.94 -2.57 1.32
C SER A 46 6.13 -1.76 1.83
N THR A 47 6.69 -0.93 0.96
CA THR A 47 7.69 0.05 1.33
C THR A 47 7.00 1.35 1.70
N VAL A 48 7.34 1.92 2.85
CA VAL A 48 6.75 3.16 3.36
C VAL A 48 7.84 4.20 3.50
N THR A 49 7.64 5.36 2.89
CA THR A 49 8.58 6.49 2.99
C THR A 49 7.83 7.76 3.36
N TYR A 50 8.54 8.67 4.03
CA TYR A 50 7.98 9.94 4.49
C TYR A 50 8.84 11.08 3.95
N HIS A 51 8.17 12.14 3.52
CA HIS A 51 8.85 13.33 2.97
C HIS A 51 8.15 14.58 3.48
N GLN A 52 8.93 15.61 3.75
CA GLN A 52 8.38 16.93 4.04
C GLN A 52 8.42 17.74 2.74
N LEU A 53 7.24 18.06 2.20
CA LEU A 53 7.14 18.81 0.94
C LEU A 53 7.27 20.29 1.13
N THR A 54 6.69 20.81 2.19
CA THR A 54 6.73 22.23 2.57
C THR A 54 6.82 22.32 4.09
N PRO A 55 7.10 23.49 4.66
CA PRO A 55 7.10 23.63 6.12
C PRO A 55 5.81 23.16 6.80
N ASN A 56 4.68 23.18 6.06
CA ASN A 56 3.37 22.85 6.60
C ASN A 56 2.82 21.51 6.09
N MET A 57 3.52 20.82 5.21
CA MET A 57 2.97 19.65 4.53
C MET A 57 3.96 18.49 4.53
N ARG A 58 3.49 17.35 5.02
CA ARG A 58 4.21 16.07 4.96
C ARG A 58 3.46 15.10 4.08
N VAL A 59 4.19 14.16 3.46
CA VAL A 59 3.60 13.12 2.63
C VAL A 59 4.17 11.77 3.05
N CYS A 60 3.30 10.77 3.04
CA CYS A 60 3.67 9.36 3.15
C CYS A 60 3.42 8.70 1.81
N VAL A 61 4.40 7.97 1.29
CA VAL A 61 4.26 7.18 0.07
C VAL A 61 4.35 5.71 0.44
N ILE A 62 3.35 4.94 0.02
CA ILE A 62 3.34 3.49 0.18
C ILE A 62 3.49 2.89 -1.20
N LYS A 63 4.52 2.07 -1.39
CA LYS A 63 4.72 1.31 -2.62
C LYS A 63 4.40 -0.15 -2.33
N THR A 64 3.36 -0.66 -2.98
CA THR A 64 2.91 -2.04 -2.77
C THR A 64 3.84 -3.04 -3.46
N PRO A 65 3.76 -4.33 -3.08
CA PRO A 65 4.52 -5.37 -3.78
C PRO A 65 4.24 -5.48 -5.27
N THR A 66 3.05 -5.04 -5.72
CA THR A 66 2.70 -5.00 -7.14
C THR A 66 3.24 -3.77 -7.86
N GLY A 67 3.95 -2.89 -7.16
CA GLY A 67 4.53 -1.68 -7.74
C GLY A 67 3.60 -0.47 -7.76
N HIS A 68 2.37 -0.60 -7.28
CA HIS A 68 1.47 0.54 -7.15
C HIS A 68 1.94 1.48 -6.05
N GLU A 69 1.86 2.76 -6.29
CA GLU A 69 2.21 3.78 -5.31
C GLU A 69 0.99 4.59 -4.94
N VAL A 70 0.78 4.74 -3.64
CA VAL A 70 -0.27 5.62 -3.10
C VAL A 70 0.37 6.58 -2.14
N LEU A 71 -0.25 7.74 -1.96
CA LEU A 71 0.24 8.73 -1.02
C LEU A 71 -0.87 9.23 -0.11
N GLY A 72 -0.46 9.73 1.04
CA GLY A 72 -1.33 10.43 1.96
C GLY A 72 -0.64 11.68 2.45
N LEU A 73 -1.41 12.74 2.65
CA LEU A 73 -0.90 14.03 3.08
C LEU A 73 -1.30 14.31 4.53
N ALA A 74 -0.41 14.99 5.24
CA ALA A 74 -0.70 15.61 6.52
C ALA A 74 -0.34 17.07 6.42
N GLN A 75 -1.24 17.94 6.81
CA GLN A 75 -1.05 19.38 6.73
C GLN A 75 -1.26 20.01 8.10
N VAL A 76 -0.38 20.94 8.47
CA VAL A 76 -0.54 21.76 9.67
C VAL A 76 -0.72 23.22 9.25
N LEU A 77 -1.55 23.94 10.01
CA LEU A 77 -1.80 25.37 9.71
C LEU A 77 -0.63 26.26 10.15
N ASP A 78 0.09 25.84 11.16
CA ASP A 78 1.23 26.58 11.72
C ASP A 78 2.41 25.63 11.83
N SER A 79 3.49 25.93 11.12
CA SER A 79 4.71 25.10 11.12
C SER A 79 5.35 24.98 12.51
N ALA A 80 5.10 25.94 13.42
CA ALA A 80 5.58 25.86 14.79
C ALA A 80 4.92 24.73 15.57
N ASN A 81 3.76 24.26 15.12
CA ASN A 81 3.03 23.12 15.72
C ASN A 81 3.31 21.80 15.01
N ASP A 82 4.24 21.80 14.05
CA ASP A 82 4.56 20.57 13.32
C ASP A 82 5.37 19.63 14.21
N VAL A 83 4.76 18.52 14.57
CA VAL A 83 5.43 17.42 15.27
C VAL A 83 5.58 16.29 14.26
N GLU A 84 6.83 15.95 13.94
CA GLU A 84 7.15 15.00 12.87
C GLU A 84 6.42 13.66 13.06
N GLU A 85 6.44 13.13 14.28
CA GLU A 85 5.81 11.83 14.57
C GLU A 85 4.30 11.86 14.33
N ILE A 86 3.64 12.94 14.72
CA ILE A 86 2.21 13.10 14.53
C ILE A 86 1.89 13.30 13.05
N GLY A 87 2.65 14.15 12.37
CA GLY A 87 2.47 14.41 10.95
C GLY A 87 2.65 13.14 10.12
N ASN A 88 3.69 12.36 10.42
CA ASN A 88 3.93 11.09 9.73
C ASN A 88 2.80 10.08 9.99
N ALA A 89 2.30 10.01 11.23
CA ALA A 89 1.20 9.10 11.56
C ALA A 89 -0.08 9.45 10.80
N VAL A 90 -0.40 10.74 10.70
CA VAL A 90 -1.57 11.21 9.93
C VAL A 90 -1.39 10.93 8.45
N ALA A 91 -0.21 11.23 7.91
CA ALA A 91 0.08 10.96 6.49
C ALA A 91 0.00 9.47 6.18
N LEU A 92 0.50 8.61 7.06
CA LEU A 92 0.41 7.16 6.90
C LEU A 92 -1.04 6.69 6.92
N ALA A 93 -1.86 7.18 7.84
CA ALA A 93 -3.27 6.80 7.92
C ALA A 93 -4.01 7.16 6.63
N ASN A 94 -3.74 8.37 6.10
CA ASN A 94 -4.36 8.82 4.86
C ASN A 94 -3.87 7.99 3.65
N ALA A 95 -2.57 7.68 3.59
CA ALA A 95 -2.01 6.82 2.54
C ALA A 95 -2.61 5.42 2.60
N LYS A 96 -2.73 4.85 3.79
CA LYS A 96 -3.31 3.52 3.99
C LYS A 96 -4.74 3.46 3.46
N ASN A 97 -5.54 4.50 3.67
CA ASN A 97 -6.90 4.56 3.14
C ASN A 97 -6.92 4.49 1.61
N ASN A 98 -5.88 4.95 0.95
CA ASN A 98 -5.77 4.92 -0.51
C ASN A 98 -5.35 3.55 -1.05
N LEU A 99 -5.02 2.59 -0.18
CA LEU A 99 -4.77 1.20 -0.61
C LEU A 99 -6.07 0.49 -1.02
N TRP A 100 -7.20 0.85 -0.43
CA TRP A 100 -8.46 0.16 -0.70
C TRP A 100 -8.82 0.14 -2.19
N PRO A 101 -8.82 1.28 -2.91
CA PRO A 101 -9.13 1.25 -4.35
C PRO A 101 -8.13 0.44 -5.16
N VAL A 102 -6.86 0.46 -4.77
CA VAL A 102 -5.82 -0.30 -5.47
C VAL A 102 -6.07 -1.80 -5.34
N ILE A 103 -6.26 -2.27 -4.11
CA ILE A 103 -6.52 -3.68 -3.85
C ILE A 103 -7.87 -4.08 -4.45
N GLY A 104 -8.88 -3.21 -4.38
CA GLY A 104 -10.16 -3.44 -5.00
C GLY A 104 -10.09 -3.62 -6.51
N SER A 105 -9.22 -2.86 -7.18
CA SER A 105 -9.01 -2.99 -8.62
C SER A 105 -8.38 -4.33 -8.98
N ILE A 106 -7.43 -4.80 -8.19
CA ILE A 106 -6.82 -6.12 -8.39
C ILE A 106 -7.87 -7.21 -8.15
N ALA A 107 -8.65 -7.08 -7.08
CA ALA A 107 -9.68 -8.04 -6.74
C ALA A 107 -10.71 -8.22 -7.86
N LYS A 108 -11.09 -7.15 -8.55
CA LYS A 108 -12.02 -7.21 -9.66
C LYS A 108 -11.54 -8.11 -10.80
N VAL A 109 -10.24 -8.18 -11.00
CA VAL A 109 -9.65 -9.06 -12.03
C VAL A 109 -9.70 -10.52 -11.59
N LEU A 110 -9.65 -10.77 -10.28
CA LEU A 110 -9.60 -12.12 -9.71
C LEU A 110 -10.99 -12.74 -9.47
N ILE A 111 -12.02 -11.92 -9.45
CA ILE A 111 -13.40 -12.39 -9.22
C ILE A 111 -14.08 -12.81 -10.56
#